data_c8152335cec53fadbece5ea929ba3a3e
#
_entry.id   c8152335cec53fadbece5ea929ba3a3e
#
_cell.length_a   1.000
_cell.length_b   1.000
_cell.length_c   1.000
_cell.angle_alpha   90.00
_cell.angle_beta   90.00
_cell.angle_gamma   90.00
#
_symmetry.space_group_name_H-M   'P 1'
#
loop_
_entity.id
_entity.type
_entity.pdbx_description
1 polymer ?
#
loop_
_entity_poly.entity_id
_entity_poly.type
_entity_poly.pdbx_seq_one_letter_code
_entity_poly.pdbx_strand_id
1 'polypeptide(L)'
;MSHLDYRVKPDNDSLCTGRSMVEMLGVLAIIGVLSVGGIAGYSKAMMKYKLNKQSEQLNALISVGARYSHAFSVAGYAQSSLIKIGEIPSEMIKDNNTIYDIFNIEYRFDYAAGAPTGPTLVAFIHPNLKKKSAETFDICRNLVIAAKEARDNLAYISTDGWYGNDNNHRGYGYYGDKYCADDLTCLRDLTMDDIYTLCTNHIGANDSLFSYAFD
;
A
#
# COMPACT_ATOMS: atom_id res chain seq x y z
N MET A 1 -26.11 -36.71 -84.52
CA MET A 1 -26.58 -35.73 -83.53
C MET A 1 -26.76 -36.50 -82.25
N SER A 2 -25.77 -36.50 -81.38
CA SER A 2 -25.71 -37.22 -80.10
C SER A 2 -26.07 -36.27 -78.99
N HIS A 3 -27.18 -36.53 -78.33
CA HIS A 3 -27.63 -35.86 -77.14
C HIS A 3 -26.74 -36.31 -75.98
N LEU A 4 -25.94 -35.38 -75.37
CA LEU A 4 -25.26 -35.60 -74.15
C LEU A 4 -26.26 -35.26 -73.02
N ASP A 5 -26.70 -36.29 -72.30
CA ASP A 5 -27.55 -36.21 -71.13
C ASP A 5 -26.61 -35.86 -69.90
N TYR A 6 -26.63 -34.61 -69.47
CA TYR A 6 -25.84 -34.10 -68.31
C TYR A 6 -26.69 -34.38 -67.07
N ARG A 7 -26.45 -35.53 -66.42
CA ARG A 7 -27.01 -35.79 -65.09
C ARG A 7 -26.20 -34.99 -64.07
N VAL A 8 -26.78 -33.91 -63.60
CA VAL A 8 -26.28 -33.20 -62.37
C VAL A 8 -26.50 -34.16 -61.21
N LYS A 9 -25.35 -34.60 -60.60
CA LYS A 9 -25.37 -35.31 -59.34
C LYS A 9 -25.85 -34.30 -58.26
N PRO A 10 -26.81 -34.66 -57.36
CA PRO A 10 -27.11 -33.84 -56.24
C PRO A 10 -25.88 -33.83 -55.33
N ASP A 11 -25.30 -32.64 -55.15
CA ASP A 11 -24.27 -32.40 -54.16
C ASP A 11 -24.82 -32.83 -52.79
N ASN A 12 -24.02 -33.64 -52.16
CA ASN A 12 -24.21 -34.10 -50.79
C ASN A 12 -24.14 -32.85 -49.91
N ASP A 13 -25.25 -32.18 -49.66
CA ASP A 13 -25.40 -31.15 -48.66
C ASP A 13 -24.90 -31.72 -47.33
N SER A 14 -23.63 -31.49 -47.06
CA SER A 14 -23.06 -31.66 -45.73
C SER A 14 -23.94 -30.82 -44.82
N LEU A 15 -24.79 -31.51 -44.06
CA LEU A 15 -25.55 -30.95 -42.94
C LEU A 15 -24.63 -30.11 -42.09
N CYS A 16 -24.56 -28.81 -42.38
CA CYS A 16 -24.10 -27.82 -41.43
C CYS A 16 -25.05 -27.89 -40.24
N THR A 17 -24.76 -28.79 -39.33
CA THR A 17 -25.43 -28.85 -38.03
C THR A 17 -25.14 -27.57 -37.33
N GLY A 18 -25.98 -26.56 -37.57
CA GLY A 18 -25.94 -25.31 -36.81
C GLY A 18 -26.06 -25.68 -35.33
N ARG A 19 -25.05 -25.29 -34.54
CA ARG A 19 -25.11 -25.44 -33.09
C ARG A 19 -26.45 -24.94 -32.60
N SER A 20 -27.18 -25.79 -31.87
CA SER A 20 -28.48 -25.43 -31.30
C SER A 20 -28.37 -24.12 -30.53
N MET A 21 -29.33 -23.20 -30.66
CA MET A 21 -29.40 -21.96 -29.87
C MET A 21 -29.24 -22.22 -28.37
N VAL A 22 -29.74 -23.35 -27.90
CA VAL A 22 -29.64 -23.77 -26.49
C VAL A 22 -28.19 -24.10 -26.09
N GLU A 23 -27.43 -24.74 -26.98
CA GLU A 23 -25.99 -25.01 -26.73
C GLU A 23 -25.20 -23.73 -26.68
N MET A 24 -25.45 -22.76 -27.55
CA MET A 24 -24.83 -21.46 -27.53
C MET A 24 -25.14 -20.68 -26.24
N LEU A 25 -26.39 -20.68 -25.79
CA LEU A 25 -26.80 -20.07 -24.54
C LEU A 25 -26.14 -20.75 -23.34
N GLY A 26 -26.04 -22.07 -23.35
CA GLY A 26 -25.35 -22.83 -22.29
C GLY A 26 -23.88 -22.48 -22.20
N VAL A 27 -23.16 -22.39 -23.29
CA VAL A 27 -21.75 -21.99 -23.33
C VAL A 27 -21.57 -20.55 -22.83
N LEU A 28 -22.40 -19.60 -23.26
CA LEU A 28 -22.36 -18.23 -22.82
C LEU A 28 -22.62 -18.09 -21.31
N ALA A 29 -23.56 -18.87 -20.76
CA ALA A 29 -23.82 -18.89 -19.32
C ALA A 29 -22.61 -19.38 -18.53
N ILE A 30 -21.95 -20.45 -18.95
CA ILE A 30 -20.75 -20.99 -18.32
C ILE A 30 -19.62 -19.98 -18.39
N ILE A 31 -19.37 -19.38 -19.56
CA ILE A 31 -18.32 -18.34 -19.72
C ILE A 31 -18.62 -17.14 -18.81
N GLY A 32 -19.88 -16.71 -18.73
CA GLY A 32 -20.30 -15.62 -17.85
C GLY A 32 -19.95 -15.88 -16.38
N VAL A 33 -20.31 -17.06 -15.86
CA VAL A 33 -20.02 -17.44 -14.46
C VAL A 33 -18.52 -17.55 -14.21
N LEU A 34 -17.77 -18.18 -15.12
CA LEU A 34 -16.31 -18.32 -15.00
C LEU A 34 -15.60 -16.95 -15.07
N SER A 35 -16.08 -16.04 -15.92
CA SER A 35 -15.52 -14.70 -16.05
C SER A 35 -15.70 -13.89 -14.77
N VAL A 36 -16.89 -13.89 -14.17
CA VAL A 36 -17.14 -13.18 -12.90
C VAL A 36 -16.29 -13.74 -11.76
N GLY A 37 -16.23 -15.08 -11.64
CA GLY A 37 -15.39 -15.74 -10.63
C GLY A 37 -13.90 -15.47 -10.83
N GLY A 38 -13.44 -15.46 -12.08
CA GLY A 38 -12.05 -15.17 -12.43
C GLY A 38 -11.64 -13.73 -12.07
N ILE A 39 -12.49 -12.74 -12.38
CA ILE A 39 -12.23 -11.33 -12.06
C ILE A 39 -12.17 -11.11 -10.56
N ALA A 40 -13.11 -11.68 -9.79
CA ALA A 40 -13.12 -11.56 -8.34
C ALA A 40 -11.88 -12.18 -7.70
N GLY A 41 -11.48 -13.37 -8.15
CA GLY A 41 -10.24 -14.03 -7.70
C GLY A 41 -8.99 -13.24 -8.04
N TYR A 42 -8.90 -12.70 -9.25
CA TYR A 42 -7.78 -11.87 -9.69
C TYR A 42 -7.65 -10.58 -8.85
N SER A 43 -8.76 -9.88 -8.61
CA SER A 43 -8.76 -8.66 -7.81
C SER A 43 -8.25 -8.91 -6.39
N LYS A 44 -8.67 -10.01 -5.75
CA LYS A 44 -8.21 -10.40 -4.41
C LYS A 44 -6.72 -10.77 -4.41
N ALA A 45 -6.25 -11.51 -5.41
CA ALA A 45 -4.85 -11.88 -5.55
C ALA A 45 -3.97 -10.64 -5.78
N MET A 46 -4.43 -9.69 -6.61
CA MET A 46 -3.73 -8.44 -6.88
C MET A 46 -3.64 -7.55 -5.64
N MET A 47 -4.70 -7.46 -4.85
CA MET A 47 -4.67 -6.70 -3.58
C MET A 47 -3.65 -7.30 -2.61
N LYS A 48 -3.64 -8.63 -2.45
CA LYS A 48 -2.65 -9.32 -1.62
C LYS A 48 -1.21 -9.08 -2.11
N TYR A 49 -0.99 -9.14 -3.42
CA TYR A 49 0.30 -8.82 -4.02
C TYR A 49 0.74 -7.39 -3.69
N LYS A 50 -0.15 -6.41 -3.85
CA LYS A 50 0.14 -5.01 -3.53
C LYS A 50 0.47 -4.79 -2.06
N LEU A 51 -0.26 -5.44 -1.14
CA LEU A 51 0.02 -5.34 0.30
C LEU A 51 1.39 -5.93 0.65
N ASN A 52 1.74 -7.08 0.08
CA ASN A 52 3.06 -7.67 0.29
C ASN A 52 4.17 -6.76 -0.28
N LYS A 53 3.96 -6.19 -1.47
CA LYS A 53 4.93 -5.26 -2.08
C LYS A 53 5.06 -3.98 -1.26
N GLN A 54 3.97 -3.45 -0.71
CA GLN A 54 4.02 -2.32 0.22
C GLN A 54 4.84 -2.64 1.46
N SER A 55 4.65 -3.82 2.09
CA SER A 55 5.46 -4.24 3.24
C SER A 55 6.96 -4.30 2.90
N GLU A 56 7.31 -4.82 1.72
CA GLU A 56 8.70 -4.85 1.24
C GLU A 56 9.27 -3.43 1.10
N GLN A 57 8.51 -2.53 0.47
CA GLN A 57 8.88 -1.13 0.28
C GLN A 57 9.01 -0.38 1.61
N LEU A 58 8.07 -0.59 2.54
CA LEU A 58 8.13 -0.03 3.89
C LEU A 58 9.37 -0.49 4.66
N ASN A 59 9.67 -1.78 4.64
CA ASN A 59 10.85 -2.32 5.30
C ASN A 59 12.14 -1.74 4.72
N ALA A 60 12.21 -1.51 3.41
CA ALA A 60 13.33 -0.83 2.78
C ALA A 60 13.47 0.61 3.30
N LEU A 61 12.37 1.39 3.33
CA LEU A 61 12.38 2.77 3.83
C LEU A 61 12.70 2.84 5.32
N ILE A 62 12.18 1.94 6.14
CA ILE A 62 12.50 1.85 7.58
C ILE A 62 13.99 1.56 7.77
N SER A 63 14.55 0.64 7.01
CA SER A 63 15.98 0.32 7.06
C SER A 63 16.85 1.52 6.70
N VAL A 64 16.46 2.30 5.70
CA VAL A 64 17.11 3.56 5.33
C VAL A 64 17.00 4.58 6.45
N GLY A 65 15.78 4.77 6.98
CA GLY A 65 15.53 5.70 8.08
C GLY A 65 16.38 5.40 9.31
N ALA A 66 16.42 4.14 9.74
CA ALA A 66 17.24 3.71 10.89
C ALA A 66 18.75 3.90 10.65
N ARG A 67 19.23 3.60 9.42
CA ARG A 67 20.66 3.75 9.07
C ARG A 67 21.13 5.20 9.08
N TYR A 68 20.24 6.11 8.69
CA TYR A 68 20.57 7.52 8.50
C TYR A 68 19.89 8.45 9.52
N SER A 69 19.34 7.91 10.61
CA SER A 69 18.55 8.65 11.61
C SER A 69 19.25 9.93 12.12
N HIS A 70 20.56 9.87 12.35
CA HIS A 70 21.35 11.00 12.84
C HIS A 70 22.32 11.58 11.79
N ALA A 71 22.18 11.21 10.52
CA ALA A 71 23.10 11.68 9.47
C ALA A 71 22.78 13.08 8.94
N PHE A 72 21.63 13.63 9.27
CA PHE A 72 21.17 14.93 8.79
C PHE A 72 20.98 15.91 9.95
N SER A 73 21.34 17.17 9.72
CA SER A 73 21.20 18.25 10.71
C SER A 73 20.36 19.43 10.23
N VAL A 74 19.87 19.37 8.99
CA VAL A 74 19.13 20.48 8.35
C VAL A 74 17.89 19.94 7.64
N ALA A 75 16.74 20.53 7.94
CA ALA A 75 15.48 20.21 7.26
C ALA A 75 15.54 20.44 5.75
N GLY A 76 14.79 19.63 5.00
CA GLY A 76 14.60 19.77 3.56
C GLY A 76 15.67 19.12 2.68
N TYR A 77 16.76 18.60 3.23
CA TYR A 77 17.85 18.01 2.44
C TYR A 77 17.92 16.47 2.52
N ALA A 78 17.32 15.86 3.52
CA ALA A 78 17.44 14.43 3.77
C ALA A 78 16.99 13.60 2.58
N GLN A 79 15.77 13.80 2.09
CA GLN A 79 15.20 13.03 0.98
C GLN A 79 16.02 13.11 -0.30
N SER A 80 16.38 14.32 -0.73
CA SER A 80 17.14 14.53 -1.97
C SER A 80 18.53 13.91 -1.89
N SER A 81 19.16 13.91 -0.71
CA SER A 81 20.44 13.27 -0.46
C SER A 81 20.33 11.75 -0.52
N LEU A 82 19.34 11.16 0.16
CA LEU A 82 19.10 9.71 0.15
C LEU A 82 18.81 9.18 -1.27
N ILE A 83 18.05 9.93 -2.07
CA ILE A 83 17.81 9.59 -3.48
C ILE A 83 19.10 9.64 -4.29
N LYS A 84 19.90 10.71 -4.15
CA LYS A 84 21.15 10.89 -4.92
C LYS A 84 22.20 9.83 -4.61
N ILE A 85 22.29 9.37 -3.39
CA ILE A 85 23.23 8.29 -3.01
C ILE A 85 22.71 6.89 -3.31
N GLY A 86 21.47 6.76 -3.83
CA GLY A 86 20.91 5.49 -4.27
C GLY A 86 20.34 4.60 -3.16
N GLU A 87 20.05 5.16 -2.00
CA GLU A 87 19.49 4.40 -0.86
C GLU A 87 17.99 4.14 -0.99
N ILE A 88 17.27 4.96 -1.76
CA ILE A 88 15.85 4.75 -2.02
C ILE A 88 15.66 3.83 -3.22
N PRO A 89 14.83 2.78 -3.12
CA PRO A 89 14.54 1.90 -4.25
C PRO A 89 14.04 2.69 -5.47
N SER A 90 14.65 2.46 -6.63
CA SER A 90 14.40 3.24 -7.85
C SER A 90 12.94 3.17 -8.31
N GLU A 91 12.26 2.04 -8.08
CA GLU A 91 10.84 1.88 -8.41
C GLU A 91 9.90 2.74 -7.55
N MET A 92 10.38 3.26 -6.42
CA MET A 92 9.62 4.15 -5.56
C MET A 92 9.80 5.63 -5.92
N ILE A 93 10.80 5.97 -6.72
CA ILE A 93 11.12 7.35 -7.05
C ILE A 93 10.27 7.81 -8.25
N LYS A 94 9.52 8.89 -8.05
CA LYS A 94 8.80 9.60 -9.11
C LYS A 94 9.32 11.04 -9.21
N ASP A 95 9.31 11.59 -10.41
CA ASP A 95 9.61 13.02 -10.68
C ASP A 95 10.92 13.51 -10.03
N ASN A 96 11.95 12.67 -9.99
CA ASN A 96 13.30 12.92 -9.48
C ASN A 96 13.43 13.26 -7.99
N ASN A 97 12.34 13.47 -7.25
CA ASN A 97 12.45 13.85 -5.84
C ASN A 97 11.26 13.43 -4.95
N THR A 98 10.30 12.70 -5.47
CA THR A 98 9.16 12.20 -4.70
C THR A 98 9.22 10.69 -4.57
N ILE A 99 8.83 10.16 -3.42
CA ILE A 99 8.86 8.73 -3.10
C ILE A 99 7.42 8.25 -2.95
N TYR A 100 7.05 7.23 -3.70
CA TYR A 100 5.72 6.62 -3.64
C TYR A 100 5.80 5.11 -3.51
N ASP A 101 4.87 4.53 -2.78
CA ASP A 101 4.69 3.08 -2.77
C ASP A 101 3.78 2.60 -3.92
N ILE A 102 3.51 1.28 -3.93
CA ILE A 102 2.65 0.65 -4.93
C ILE A 102 1.17 1.11 -4.85
N PHE A 103 0.74 1.66 -3.72
CA PHE A 103 -0.59 2.27 -3.55
C PHE A 103 -0.61 3.76 -3.87
N ASN A 104 0.51 4.30 -4.35
CA ASN A 104 0.69 5.72 -4.63
C ASN A 104 0.57 6.59 -3.37
N ILE A 105 0.99 6.05 -2.24
CA ILE A 105 1.16 6.79 -1.01
C ILE A 105 2.49 7.52 -1.07
N GLU A 106 2.49 8.81 -0.78
CA GLU A 106 3.69 9.62 -0.75
C GLU A 106 4.43 9.44 0.57
N TYR A 107 5.74 9.29 0.48
CA TYR A 107 6.68 9.28 1.61
C TYR A 107 7.64 10.43 1.47
N ARG A 108 7.85 11.15 2.57
CA ARG A 108 8.80 12.26 2.60
C ARG A 108 9.72 12.14 3.78
N PHE A 109 11.01 12.00 3.53
CA PHE A 109 12.02 12.07 4.56
C PHE A 109 12.39 13.51 4.85
N ASP A 110 12.33 13.89 6.11
CA ASP A 110 12.75 15.19 6.59
C ASP A 110 13.44 15.07 7.95
N TYR A 111 14.13 16.11 8.34
CA TYR A 111 14.78 16.19 9.63
C TYR A 111 13.89 16.97 10.60
N ALA A 112 13.60 16.39 11.76
CA ALA A 112 12.82 17.04 12.80
C ALA A 112 13.70 17.30 14.02
N ALA A 113 13.88 18.58 14.35
CA ALA A 113 14.66 19.00 15.52
C ALA A 113 13.91 18.87 16.86
N GLY A 114 12.58 18.81 16.83
CA GLY A 114 11.70 18.85 17.99
C GLY A 114 11.15 17.48 18.43
N ALA A 115 11.67 16.37 17.93
CA ALA A 115 11.22 15.04 18.35
C ALA A 115 11.58 14.81 19.83
N PRO A 116 10.79 14.04 20.61
CA PRO A 116 11.10 13.70 22.01
C PRO A 116 12.48 13.07 22.20
N THR A 117 13.00 12.50 21.15
CA THR A 117 14.28 11.78 21.07
C THR A 117 15.45 12.66 20.68
N GLY A 118 15.21 13.96 20.47
CA GLY A 118 16.18 14.88 19.88
C GLY A 118 16.10 14.94 18.35
N PRO A 119 17.08 15.56 17.71
CA PRO A 119 17.11 15.71 16.28
C PRO A 119 17.21 14.34 15.58
N THR A 120 16.22 14.00 14.77
CA THR A 120 16.20 12.71 14.07
C THR A 120 15.57 12.83 12.68
N LEU A 121 15.81 11.83 11.84
CA LEU A 121 15.11 11.67 10.58
C LEU A 121 13.68 11.21 10.84
N VAL A 122 12.74 11.77 10.11
CA VAL A 122 11.32 11.40 10.16
C VAL A 122 10.84 11.11 8.76
N ALA A 123 10.18 9.99 8.58
CA ALA A 123 9.44 9.68 7.37
C ALA A 123 7.98 10.10 7.55
N PHE A 124 7.58 11.15 6.87
CA PHE A 124 6.20 11.56 6.78
C PHE A 124 5.51 10.74 5.70
N ILE A 125 4.36 10.19 6.03
CA ILE A 125 3.57 9.34 5.17
C ILE A 125 2.24 10.02 4.93
N HIS A 126 1.94 10.32 3.66
CA HIS A 126 0.69 10.97 3.23
C HIS A 126 -0.24 9.92 2.61
N PRO A 127 -1.05 9.23 3.40
CA PRO A 127 -1.82 8.10 2.90
C PRO A 127 -2.92 8.49 1.91
N ASN A 128 -3.28 9.75 1.78
CA ASN A 128 -4.35 10.27 0.89
C ASN A 128 -5.59 9.36 0.80
N LEU A 129 -5.88 8.67 1.89
CA LEU A 129 -6.91 7.64 1.99
C LEU A 129 -8.27 8.31 2.25
N LYS A 130 -8.78 9.06 1.28
CA LYS A 130 -9.99 9.91 1.40
C LYS A 130 -11.29 9.14 1.64
N LYS A 131 -11.29 7.81 1.55
CA LYS A 131 -12.50 7.01 1.71
C LYS A 131 -12.25 5.84 2.67
N LYS A 132 -13.09 5.71 3.67
CA LYS A 132 -13.15 4.51 4.51
C LYS A 132 -13.61 3.33 3.65
N SER A 133 -12.72 2.40 3.34
CA SER A 133 -12.98 1.18 2.60
C SER A 133 -12.16 0.04 3.21
N ALA A 134 -12.50 -1.20 2.89
CA ALA A 134 -11.68 -2.34 3.30
C ALA A 134 -10.24 -2.23 2.79
N GLU A 135 -10.04 -1.69 1.58
CA GLU A 135 -8.72 -1.46 1.01
C GLU A 135 -7.91 -0.45 1.84
N THR A 136 -8.51 0.69 2.19
CA THR A 136 -7.84 1.72 3.01
C THR A 136 -7.51 1.22 4.40
N PHE A 137 -8.36 0.38 4.98
CA PHE A 137 -8.08 -0.29 6.25
C PHE A 137 -6.88 -1.23 6.15
N ASP A 138 -6.84 -2.07 5.12
CA ASP A 138 -5.73 -3.02 4.92
C ASP A 138 -4.39 -2.30 4.69
N ILE A 139 -4.38 -1.19 3.95
CA ILE A 139 -3.21 -0.33 3.75
C ILE A 139 -2.74 0.27 5.07
N CYS A 140 -3.66 0.87 5.84
CA CYS A 140 -3.33 1.45 7.15
C CYS A 140 -2.80 0.39 8.11
N ARG A 141 -3.49 -0.74 8.22
CA ARG A 141 -3.05 -1.87 9.05
C ARG A 141 -1.62 -2.29 8.69
N ASN A 142 -1.30 -2.32 7.41
CA ASN A 142 0.03 -2.70 6.93
C ASN A 142 1.10 -1.69 7.39
N LEU A 143 0.81 -0.38 7.34
CA LEU A 143 1.68 0.66 7.88
C LEU A 143 1.95 0.44 9.39
N VAL A 144 0.90 0.25 10.17
CA VAL A 144 1.02 0.09 11.63
C VAL A 144 1.76 -1.21 12.00
N ILE A 145 1.49 -2.31 11.29
CA ILE A 145 2.18 -3.59 11.51
C ILE A 145 3.67 -3.45 11.19
N ALA A 146 4.04 -2.81 10.07
CA ALA A 146 5.44 -2.57 9.73
C ALA A 146 6.16 -1.77 10.83
N ALA A 147 5.50 -0.75 11.39
CA ALA A 147 6.05 0.00 12.51
C ALA A 147 6.21 -0.87 13.78
N LYS A 148 5.21 -1.70 14.10
CA LYS A 148 5.28 -2.62 15.24
C LYS A 148 6.41 -3.64 15.10
N GLU A 149 6.64 -4.16 13.89
CA GLU A 149 7.72 -5.09 13.60
C GLU A 149 9.10 -4.42 13.68
N ALA A 150 9.17 -3.14 13.33
CA ALA A 150 10.40 -2.35 13.33
C ALA A 150 10.60 -1.50 14.59
N ARG A 151 9.88 -1.78 15.69
CA ARG A 151 9.86 -0.98 16.92
C ARG A 151 11.24 -0.71 17.54
N ASP A 152 12.21 -1.59 17.31
CA ASP A 152 13.58 -1.42 17.80
C ASP A 152 14.35 -0.31 17.04
N ASN A 153 13.90 0.02 15.82
CA ASN A 153 14.51 1.04 14.95
C ASN A 153 13.72 2.37 14.95
N LEU A 154 12.59 2.38 15.64
CA LEU A 154 11.73 3.55 15.70
C LEU A 154 11.75 4.16 17.10
N ALA A 155 11.87 5.46 17.14
CA ALA A 155 11.68 6.22 18.36
C ALA A 155 10.20 6.29 18.71
N TYR A 156 9.37 6.64 17.73
CA TYR A 156 7.91 6.64 17.86
C TYR A 156 7.25 6.67 16.48
N ILE A 157 5.95 6.36 16.44
CA ILE A 157 5.07 6.73 15.34
C ILE A 157 4.01 7.71 15.84
N SER A 158 3.56 8.60 14.98
CA SER A 158 2.46 9.49 15.30
C SER A 158 1.47 9.60 14.15
N THR A 159 0.24 9.96 14.48
CA THR A 159 -0.81 10.32 13.54
C THR A 159 -1.15 11.80 13.70
N ASP A 160 -1.62 12.44 12.63
CA ASP A 160 -2.12 13.82 12.64
C ASP A 160 -1.09 14.88 13.08
N GLY A 161 0.17 14.73 12.65
CA GLY A 161 1.16 15.80 12.74
C GLY A 161 1.57 16.16 14.16
N TRP A 162 1.64 15.18 15.07
CA TRP A 162 2.16 15.40 16.41
C TRP A 162 3.62 15.87 16.36
N TYR A 163 3.84 17.14 16.62
CA TYR A 163 5.15 17.74 16.90
C TYR A 163 5.20 18.06 18.38
N GLY A 164 5.96 17.27 19.13
CA GLY A 164 6.05 17.24 20.59
C GLY A 164 5.92 18.54 21.37
N ASN A 165 5.53 18.41 22.62
CA ASN A 165 5.48 19.41 23.72
C ASN A 165 4.35 20.43 23.73
N ASP A 166 3.37 20.34 22.87
CA ASP A 166 2.26 21.25 22.89
C ASP A 166 0.99 20.49 23.32
N ASN A 167 0.45 20.82 24.49
CA ASN A 167 -0.74 20.18 25.11
C ASN A 167 -2.02 20.26 24.27
N ASN A 168 -1.93 20.67 23.02
CA ASN A 168 -3.06 20.93 22.14
C ASN A 168 -3.11 20.02 20.90
N HIS A 169 -2.25 19.01 20.78
CA HIS A 169 -2.19 18.13 19.62
C HIS A 169 -3.05 16.88 19.84
N ARG A 170 -4.00 16.67 18.95
CA ARG A 170 -4.96 15.55 18.97
C ARG A 170 -4.41 14.28 18.32
N GLY A 171 -3.10 14.17 18.13
CA GLY A 171 -2.45 13.00 17.54
C GLY A 171 -2.23 11.89 18.56
N TYR A 172 -2.21 10.66 18.08
CA TYR A 172 -1.80 9.50 18.87
C TYR A 172 -0.33 9.20 18.60
N GLY A 173 0.45 9.07 19.67
CA GLY A 173 1.85 8.67 19.60
C GLY A 173 2.03 7.27 20.21
N TYR A 174 2.80 6.42 19.51
CA TYR A 174 3.18 5.10 20.00
C TYR A 174 4.71 4.99 19.94
N TYR A 175 5.30 4.60 21.07
CA TYR A 175 6.73 4.64 21.24
C TYR A 175 7.39 3.31 20.93
N GLY A 176 8.56 3.37 20.30
CA GLY A 176 9.45 2.22 20.10
C GLY A 176 10.02 1.71 21.44
N ASP A 177 10.61 0.52 21.41
CA ASP A 177 11.01 -0.18 22.64
C ASP A 177 12.00 0.61 23.50
N LYS A 178 12.90 1.36 22.90
CA LYS A 178 13.90 2.17 23.60
C LYS A 178 13.30 3.36 24.39
N TYR A 179 12.19 3.90 23.91
CA TYR A 179 11.54 5.08 24.48
C TYR A 179 10.22 4.78 25.17
N CYS A 180 9.90 3.48 25.27
CA CYS A 180 8.69 3.01 25.93
C CYS A 180 8.84 3.09 27.44
N ALA A 181 7.98 3.85 28.10
CA ALA A 181 7.88 3.99 29.54
C ALA A 181 6.48 3.61 30.05
N ASP A 182 6.31 3.40 31.35
CA ASP A 182 5.07 2.87 31.94
C ASP A 182 3.82 3.72 31.72
N ASP A 183 4.01 5.03 31.47
CA ASP A 183 2.93 5.99 31.21
C ASP A 183 2.67 6.24 29.72
N LEU A 184 3.39 5.56 28.83
CA LEU A 184 3.32 5.74 27.40
C LEU A 184 2.68 4.54 26.70
N THR A 185 2.03 4.80 25.56
CA THR A 185 1.55 3.73 24.71
C THR A 185 2.67 3.20 23.82
N CYS A 186 3.00 1.93 23.95
CA CYS A 186 4.14 1.32 23.29
C CYS A 186 3.75 0.53 22.04
N LEU A 187 4.57 0.56 21.02
CA LEU A 187 4.35 -0.19 19.78
C LEU A 187 4.25 -1.70 20.03
N ARG A 188 5.03 -2.24 20.97
CA ARG A 188 5.00 -3.66 21.32
C ARG A 188 3.65 -4.10 21.87
N ASP A 189 2.95 -3.21 22.58
CA ASP A 189 1.71 -3.52 23.31
C ASP A 189 0.45 -3.30 22.46
N LEU A 190 0.58 -2.74 21.24
CA LEU A 190 -0.54 -2.55 20.33
C LEU A 190 -1.27 -3.85 20.04
N THR A 191 -2.55 -3.88 20.38
CA THR A 191 -3.46 -4.97 20.05
C THR A 191 -4.08 -4.80 18.66
N MET A 192 -4.77 -5.81 18.15
CA MET A 192 -5.53 -5.71 16.91
C MET A 192 -6.69 -4.72 17.02
N ASP A 193 -7.28 -4.57 18.21
CA ASP A 193 -8.35 -3.60 18.47
C ASP A 193 -7.82 -2.17 18.44
N ASP A 194 -6.61 -1.94 18.95
CA ASP A 194 -5.94 -0.63 18.85
C ASP A 194 -5.66 -0.28 17.38
N ILE A 195 -5.13 -1.22 16.61
CA ILE A 195 -4.88 -1.05 15.18
C ILE A 195 -6.18 -0.77 14.43
N TYR A 196 -7.25 -1.51 14.74
CA TYR A 196 -8.57 -1.28 14.16
C TYR A 196 -9.08 0.13 14.47
N THR A 197 -9.00 0.55 15.72
CA THR A 197 -9.42 1.90 16.16
C THR A 197 -8.60 2.99 15.48
N LEU A 198 -7.28 2.82 15.42
CA LEU A 198 -6.37 3.75 14.76
C LEU A 198 -6.72 3.90 13.27
N CYS A 199 -6.88 2.78 12.56
CA CYS A 199 -7.13 2.79 11.13
C CYS A 199 -8.55 3.21 10.73
N THR A 200 -9.53 3.08 11.63
CA THR A 200 -10.92 3.48 11.33
C THR A 200 -11.25 4.90 11.74
N ASN A 201 -10.64 5.39 12.82
CA ASN A 201 -11.00 6.67 13.42
C ASN A 201 -10.02 7.80 13.08
N HIS A 202 -8.74 7.47 12.86
CA HIS A 202 -7.69 8.48 12.74
C HIS A 202 -7.09 8.58 11.34
N ILE A 203 -7.07 7.51 10.56
CA ILE A 203 -6.55 7.55 9.19
C ILE A 203 -7.71 7.64 8.20
N GLY A 204 -7.76 8.73 7.45
CA GLY A 204 -8.79 8.97 6.43
C GLY A 204 -9.84 10.02 6.80
N ALA A 205 -9.70 10.70 7.92
CA ALA A 205 -10.65 11.73 8.30
C ALA A 205 -10.38 13.08 7.59
N ASN A 206 -9.15 13.54 7.44
CA ASN A 206 -8.75 14.74 6.69
C ASN A 206 -7.22 14.71 6.59
N ASP A 207 -6.65 14.54 5.42
CA ASP A 207 -5.20 14.66 5.12
C ASP A 207 -4.28 14.16 6.27
N SER A 208 -4.66 13.04 6.91
CA SER A 208 -3.99 12.54 8.09
C SER A 208 -2.56 12.16 7.73
N LEU A 209 -1.64 12.86 8.37
CA LEU A 209 -0.23 12.61 8.28
C LEU A 209 0.11 11.47 9.25
N PHE A 210 0.72 10.42 8.73
CA PHE A 210 1.31 9.37 9.54
C PHE A 210 2.82 9.52 9.49
N SER A 211 3.52 9.42 10.62
CA SER A 211 4.97 9.62 10.65
C SER A 211 5.70 8.55 11.44
N TYR A 212 6.87 8.18 10.95
CA TYR A 212 7.85 7.34 11.62
C TYR A 212 9.05 8.19 12.00
N ALA A 213 9.35 8.31 13.28
CA ALA A 213 10.59 8.90 13.77
C ALA A 213 11.59 7.78 14.06
N PHE A 214 12.78 7.90 13.52
CA PHE A 214 13.83 6.89 13.66
C PHE A 214 14.74 7.18 14.86
N ASP A 215 15.30 6.11 15.43
CA ASP A 215 16.29 6.18 16.52
C ASP A 215 17.72 6.11 16.00
#